data_44363651e016e767588538bab85b1214
#
_entry.id   44363651e016e767588538bab85b1214
#
_cell.length_a   1.000
_cell.length_b   1.000
_cell.length_c   1.000
_cell.angle_alpha   90.00
_cell.angle_beta   90.00
_cell.angle_gamma   90.00
#
_symmetry.space_group_name_H-M   'P 1'
#
loop_
_entity.id
_entity.type
_entity.pdbx_description
1 polymer ?
#
loop_
_entity_poly.entity_id
_entity_poly.type
_entity_poly.pdbx_seq_one_letter_code
_entity_poly.pdbx_strand_id
1 'polypeptide(L)'
;MKKSILFLFSMLMTLCFAQNSQKISEILENDEISKGQAAYFICVYNSFGEEDLSEKDAFDFLREKSFFDETEKSDEKISLSNVCFLIGKSANMKGGIFYSIFKSPRYALREFKSLGILPQNVEPNQKVSGSEFIALLNGFEKIAKKGE
;
A
#
# COMPACT_ATOMS: atom_id res chain seq x y z
N MET A 1 13.29 11.18 40.43
CA MET A 1 12.08 10.51 39.89
C MET A 1 11.60 11.08 38.56
N LYS A 2 11.36 12.38 38.39
CA LYS A 2 10.89 12.95 37.10
C LYS A 2 11.87 12.74 35.92
N LYS A 3 13.18 12.80 36.13
CA LYS A 3 14.20 12.57 35.07
C LYS A 3 14.28 11.12 34.60
N SER A 4 14.04 10.15 35.50
CA SER A 4 14.03 8.72 35.17
C SER A 4 12.81 8.32 34.37
N ILE A 5 11.65 8.94 34.62
CA ILE A 5 10.41 8.71 33.87
C ILE A 5 10.55 9.27 32.43
N LEU A 6 11.19 10.44 32.29
CA LEU A 6 11.42 11.05 30.98
C LEU A 6 12.37 10.20 30.09
N PHE A 7 13.40 9.60 30.73
CA PHE A 7 14.35 8.71 30.04
C PHE A 7 13.68 7.40 29.61
N LEU A 8 12.82 6.83 30.48
CA LEU A 8 12.06 5.62 30.16
C LEU A 8 11.07 5.86 29.01
N PHE A 9 10.41 7.01 28.99
CA PHE A 9 9.46 7.39 27.92
C PHE A 9 10.19 7.62 26.59
N SER A 10 11.38 8.25 26.61
CA SER A 10 12.22 8.42 25.41
C SER A 10 12.69 7.07 24.85
N MET A 11 13.02 6.11 25.70
CA MET A 11 13.47 4.78 25.31
C MET A 11 12.32 3.95 24.70
N LEU A 12 11.08 4.11 25.18
CA LEU A 12 9.91 3.45 24.61
C LEU A 12 9.60 3.95 23.18
N MET A 13 9.69 5.26 22.96
CA MET A 13 9.46 5.86 21.63
C MET A 13 10.45 5.35 20.58
N THR A 14 11.73 5.17 20.95
CA THR A 14 12.75 4.65 20.00
C THR A 14 12.52 3.19 19.61
N LEU A 15 11.92 2.38 20.49
CA LEU A 15 11.60 0.98 20.20
C LEU A 15 10.46 0.85 19.15
N CYS A 16 9.43 1.67 19.22
CA CYS A 16 8.33 1.64 18.25
C CYS A 16 8.79 1.99 16.82
N PHE A 17 9.64 3.00 16.65
CA PHE A 17 10.21 3.35 15.34
C PHE A 17 11.10 2.24 14.76
N ALA A 18 11.85 1.53 15.63
CA ALA A 18 12.71 0.42 15.19
C ALA A 18 11.89 -0.77 14.65
N GLN A 19 10.78 -1.11 15.29
CA GLN A 19 9.92 -2.22 14.87
C GLN A 19 9.25 -1.96 13.51
N ASN A 20 8.76 -0.75 13.29
CA ASN A 20 8.13 -0.40 12.01
C ASN A 20 9.14 -0.40 10.85
N SER A 21 10.36 0.09 11.07
CA SER A 21 11.40 0.09 10.03
C SER A 21 11.87 -1.32 9.68
N GLN A 22 11.99 -2.21 10.65
CA GLN A 22 12.35 -3.60 10.41
C GLN A 22 11.27 -4.33 9.61
N LYS A 23 10.00 -4.16 9.97
CA LYS A 23 8.87 -4.77 9.26
C LYS A 23 8.77 -4.29 7.81
N ILE A 24 8.97 -3.00 7.57
CA ILE A 24 9.03 -2.46 6.20
C ILE A 24 10.18 -3.09 5.42
N SER A 25 11.37 -3.22 6.03
CA SER A 25 12.53 -3.85 5.38
C SER A 25 12.26 -5.31 5.01
N GLU A 26 11.66 -6.08 5.91
CA GLU A 26 11.28 -7.47 5.66
C GLU A 26 10.29 -7.59 4.49
N ILE A 27 9.30 -6.71 4.41
CA ILE A 27 8.33 -6.72 3.30
C ILE A 27 9.00 -6.31 1.98
N LEU A 28 9.96 -5.36 2.00
CA LEU A 28 10.67 -4.91 0.80
C LEU A 28 11.54 -6.02 0.18
N GLU A 29 12.05 -6.94 0.99
CA GLU A 29 12.85 -8.08 0.55
C GLU A 29 12.00 -9.24 -0.01
N ASN A 30 10.68 -9.21 0.16
CA ASN A 30 9.81 -10.26 -0.36
C ASN A 30 9.63 -10.15 -1.88
N ASP A 31 9.91 -11.25 -2.59
CA ASP A 31 9.70 -11.37 -4.04
C ASP A 31 8.22 -11.34 -4.44
N GLU A 32 7.34 -11.78 -3.55
CA GLU A 32 5.89 -11.77 -3.74
C GLU A 32 5.20 -11.35 -2.44
N ILE A 33 4.67 -10.14 -2.39
CA ILE A 33 3.96 -9.66 -1.19
C ILE A 33 2.52 -10.17 -1.11
N SER A 34 2.03 -10.26 0.12
CA SER A 34 0.63 -10.60 0.40
C SER A 34 -0.27 -9.36 0.32
N LYS A 35 -1.59 -9.59 0.27
CA LYS A 35 -2.60 -8.51 0.38
C LYS A 35 -2.50 -7.78 1.71
N GLY A 36 -2.20 -8.50 2.80
CA GLY A 36 -1.96 -7.92 4.12
C GLY A 36 -0.75 -7.00 4.14
N GLN A 37 0.36 -7.41 3.52
CA GLN A 37 1.57 -6.60 3.41
C GLN A 37 1.33 -5.34 2.56
N ALA A 38 0.63 -5.48 1.43
CA ALA A 38 0.26 -4.34 0.61
C ALA A 38 -0.68 -3.37 1.36
N ALA A 39 -1.65 -3.90 2.10
CA ALA A 39 -2.54 -3.10 2.94
C ALA A 39 -1.77 -2.35 4.03
N TYR A 40 -0.82 -3.01 4.68
CA TYR A 40 0.06 -2.39 5.67
C TYR A 40 0.82 -1.20 5.08
N PHE A 41 1.44 -1.35 3.89
CA PHE A 41 2.10 -0.23 3.21
C PHE A 41 1.16 0.94 2.94
N ILE A 42 -0.05 0.68 2.45
CA ILE A 42 -1.05 1.74 2.18
C ILE A 42 -1.45 2.44 3.47
N CYS A 43 -1.66 1.72 4.56
CA CYS A 43 -2.01 2.31 5.85
C CYS A 43 -0.89 3.17 6.42
N VAL A 44 0.36 2.68 6.40
CA VAL A 44 1.52 3.44 6.86
C VAL A 44 1.73 4.70 6.01
N TYR A 45 1.68 4.56 4.69
CA TYR A 45 1.88 5.68 3.76
C TYR A 45 0.85 6.81 3.93
N ASN A 46 -0.43 6.45 4.16
CA ASN A 46 -1.50 7.42 4.33
C ASN A 46 -1.75 7.80 5.80
N SER A 47 -0.95 7.31 6.73
CA SER A 47 -1.16 7.50 8.18
C SER A 47 -2.55 7.04 8.63
N PHE A 48 -3.04 5.92 8.06
CA PHE A 48 -4.28 5.29 8.45
C PHE A 48 -4.02 4.30 9.59
N GLY A 49 -4.62 4.51 10.76
CA GLY A 49 -4.58 3.59 11.87
C GLY A 49 -3.54 3.92 12.94
N GLU A 50 -3.39 3.01 13.90
CA GLU A 50 -2.51 3.12 15.06
C GLU A 50 -1.07 2.74 14.73
N GLU A 51 -0.11 3.17 15.58
CA GLU A 51 1.33 2.95 15.37
C GLU A 51 1.73 1.46 15.35
N ASP A 52 0.93 0.56 15.96
CA ASP A 52 1.19 -0.89 16.06
C ASP A 52 0.31 -1.75 15.15
N LEU A 53 -0.08 -1.23 13.98
CA LEU A 53 -0.96 -1.93 13.05
C LEU A 53 -0.31 -3.24 12.56
N SER A 54 -1.03 -4.37 12.69
CA SER A 54 -0.61 -5.63 12.06
C SER A 54 -1.00 -5.66 10.58
N GLU A 55 -0.36 -6.55 9.78
CA GLU A 55 -0.75 -6.74 8.37
C GLU A 55 -2.21 -7.18 8.23
N LYS A 56 -2.68 -8.01 9.16
CA LYS A 56 -4.06 -8.47 9.19
C LYS A 56 -5.03 -7.34 9.53
N ASP A 57 -4.71 -6.51 10.53
CA ASP A 57 -5.57 -5.39 10.92
C ASP A 57 -5.61 -4.33 9.83
N ALA A 58 -4.48 -4.06 9.16
CA ALA A 58 -4.43 -3.19 7.99
C ALA A 58 -5.31 -3.70 6.85
N PHE A 59 -5.26 -5.02 6.59
CA PHE A 59 -6.10 -5.64 5.58
C PHE A 59 -7.59 -5.56 5.94
N ASP A 60 -7.97 -5.89 7.18
CA ASP A 60 -9.35 -5.83 7.65
C ASP A 60 -9.89 -4.39 7.60
N PHE A 61 -9.09 -3.40 8.01
CA PHE A 61 -9.42 -1.98 7.90
C PHE A 61 -9.69 -1.54 6.45
N LEU A 62 -8.82 -1.94 5.50
CA LEU A 62 -9.03 -1.59 4.10
C LEU A 62 -10.18 -2.37 3.47
N ARG A 63 -10.45 -3.61 3.90
CA ARG A 63 -11.60 -4.39 3.46
C ARG A 63 -12.92 -3.73 3.86
N GLU A 64 -13.05 -3.22 5.08
CA GLU A 64 -14.22 -2.43 5.52
C GLU A 64 -14.44 -1.18 4.66
N LYS A 65 -13.38 -0.63 4.08
CA LYS A 65 -13.44 0.49 3.12
C LYS A 65 -13.60 0.04 1.65
N SER A 66 -13.94 -1.22 1.43
CA SER A 66 -14.16 -1.82 0.10
C SER A 66 -12.94 -1.80 -0.82
N PHE A 67 -11.71 -1.85 -0.28
CA PHE A 67 -10.49 -2.03 -1.07
C PHE A 67 -10.28 -3.48 -1.46
N PHE A 68 -10.83 -4.42 -0.70
CA PHE A 68 -10.83 -5.86 -0.94
C PHE A 68 -12.24 -6.41 -0.87
N ASP A 69 -12.48 -7.51 -1.57
CA ASP A 69 -13.76 -8.23 -1.50
C ASP A 69 -13.84 -9.04 -0.20
N GLU A 70 -15.05 -9.37 0.26
CA GLU A 70 -15.29 -10.12 1.50
C GLU A 70 -14.67 -11.53 1.49
N THR A 71 -14.51 -12.13 0.29
CA THR A 71 -13.95 -13.47 0.12
C THR A 71 -12.42 -13.51 0.10
N GLU A 72 -11.78 -12.35 -0.03
CA GLU A 72 -10.32 -12.25 -0.10
C GLU A 72 -9.69 -12.40 1.29
N LYS A 73 -8.46 -12.92 1.33
CA LYS A 73 -7.70 -13.15 2.56
C LYS A 73 -6.39 -12.37 2.57
N SER A 74 -5.95 -11.99 3.77
CA SER A 74 -4.73 -11.20 3.96
C SER A 74 -3.45 -11.92 3.56
N ASP A 75 -3.42 -13.27 3.65
CA ASP A 75 -2.26 -14.11 3.32
C ASP A 75 -2.14 -14.43 1.83
N GLU A 76 -3.17 -14.16 1.03
CA GLU A 76 -3.12 -14.35 -0.43
C GLU A 76 -2.14 -13.37 -1.08
N LYS A 77 -1.43 -13.84 -2.11
CA LYS A 77 -0.52 -12.99 -2.89
C LYS A 77 -1.29 -11.97 -3.72
N ILE A 78 -0.83 -10.71 -3.67
CA ILE A 78 -1.49 -9.64 -4.41
C ILE A 78 -1.07 -9.64 -5.89
N SER A 79 -2.01 -9.31 -6.77
CA SER A 79 -1.76 -9.13 -8.19
C SER A 79 -1.42 -7.68 -8.53
N LEU A 80 -0.71 -7.46 -9.66
CA LEU A 80 -0.35 -6.14 -10.14
C LEU A 80 -1.58 -5.22 -10.34
N SER A 81 -2.68 -5.76 -10.87
CA SER A 81 -3.91 -4.99 -11.03
C SER A 81 -4.51 -4.53 -9.71
N ASN A 82 -4.45 -5.39 -8.68
CA ASN A 82 -4.91 -5.02 -7.33
C ASN A 82 -3.99 -4.00 -6.68
N VAL A 83 -2.67 -4.07 -6.88
CA VAL A 83 -1.73 -3.04 -6.41
C VAL A 83 -2.07 -1.67 -7.02
N CYS A 84 -2.27 -1.61 -8.34
CA CYS A 84 -2.69 -0.36 -9.01
C CYS A 84 -4.00 0.17 -8.45
N PHE A 85 -4.95 -0.71 -8.14
CA PHE A 85 -6.23 -0.34 -7.56
C PHE A 85 -6.08 0.20 -6.13
N LEU A 86 -5.28 -0.45 -5.28
CA LEU A 86 -4.99 0.03 -3.92
C LEU A 86 -4.37 1.42 -3.94
N ILE A 87 -3.32 1.62 -4.73
CA ILE A 87 -2.62 2.91 -4.84
C ILE A 87 -3.57 3.98 -5.39
N GLY A 88 -4.23 3.71 -6.50
CA GLY A 88 -5.13 4.66 -7.14
C GLY A 88 -6.31 5.05 -6.25
N LYS A 89 -6.92 4.09 -5.57
CA LYS A 89 -8.04 4.33 -4.67
C LYS A 89 -7.63 5.07 -3.40
N SER A 90 -6.49 4.73 -2.79
CA SER A 90 -5.99 5.41 -1.60
C SER A 90 -5.64 6.87 -1.86
N ALA A 91 -5.16 7.18 -3.06
CA ALA A 91 -4.84 8.54 -3.49
C ALA A 91 -6.02 9.30 -4.15
N ASN A 92 -7.23 8.74 -4.13
CA ASN A 92 -8.41 9.31 -4.80
C ASN A 92 -8.16 9.63 -6.29
N MET A 93 -7.47 8.74 -6.99
CA MET A 93 -7.17 8.89 -8.41
C MET A 93 -8.45 9.16 -9.21
N LYS A 94 -8.49 10.25 -9.96
CA LYS A 94 -9.64 10.61 -10.78
C LYS A 94 -9.76 9.72 -12.02
N GLY A 95 -8.64 9.35 -12.64
CA GLY A 95 -8.56 8.46 -13.79
C GLY A 95 -9.41 8.87 -14.99
N GLY A 96 -9.43 8.04 -16.03
CA GLY A 96 -10.30 8.21 -17.18
C GLY A 96 -11.76 7.79 -16.90
N ILE A 97 -12.63 7.98 -17.90
CA ILE A 97 -14.08 7.75 -17.79
C ILE A 97 -14.39 6.35 -17.23
N PHE A 98 -13.73 5.32 -17.74
CA PHE A 98 -14.00 3.94 -17.32
C PHE A 98 -13.59 3.66 -15.88
N TYR A 99 -12.44 4.18 -15.43
CA TYR A 99 -12.03 4.04 -14.03
C TYR A 99 -12.96 4.80 -13.09
N SER A 100 -13.39 6.01 -13.48
CA SER A 100 -14.31 6.84 -12.67
C SER A 100 -15.67 6.17 -12.47
N ILE A 101 -16.16 5.39 -13.43
CA ILE A 101 -17.44 4.69 -13.36
C ILE A 101 -17.30 3.36 -12.60
N PHE A 102 -16.32 2.54 -12.98
CA PHE A 102 -16.25 1.15 -12.53
C PHE A 102 -15.32 0.92 -11.33
N LYS A 103 -14.35 1.80 -11.08
CA LYS A 103 -13.38 1.75 -9.96
C LYS A 103 -12.90 0.32 -9.63
N SER A 104 -12.37 -0.39 -10.63
CA SER A 104 -11.95 -1.78 -10.50
C SER A 104 -10.44 -1.95 -10.77
N PRO A 105 -9.82 -3.05 -10.30
CA PRO A 105 -8.41 -3.34 -10.52
C PRO A 105 -8.00 -3.32 -12.00
N ARG A 106 -8.86 -3.84 -12.89
CA ARG A 106 -8.62 -3.85 -14.33
C ARG A 106 -8.47 -2.44 -14.90
N TYR A 107 -9.34 -1.53 -14.51
CA TYR A 107 -9.29 -0.15 -14.99
C TYR A 107 -8.19 0.66 -14.32
N ALA A 108 -7.88 0.40 -13.05
CA ALA A 108 -6.73 0.99 -12.40
C ALA A 108 -5.41 0.65 -13.11
N LEU A 109 -5.23 -0.62 -13.49
CA LEU A 109 -4.06 -1.04 -14.27
C LEU A 109 -3.96 -0.30 -15.62
N ARG A 110 -5.09 -0.11 -16.31
CA ARG A 110 -5.13 0.66 -17.58
C ARG A 110 -4.71 2.12 -17.36
N GLU A 111 -5.14 2.74 -16.29
CA GLU A 111 -4.71 4.11 -15.94
C GLU A 111 -3.21 4.17 -15.70
N PHE A 112 -2.65 3.24 -14.93
CA PHE A 112 -1.20 3.19 -14.69
C PHE A 112 -0.38 3.00 -15.98
N LYS A 113 -0.89 2.22 -16.93
CA LYS A 113 -0.31 2.10 -18.28
C LYS A 113 -0.42 3.40 -19.08
N SER A 114 -1.57 4.06 -19.05
CA SER A 114 -1.81 5.32 -19.77
C SER A 114 -0.99 6.47 -19.22
N LEU A 115 -0.72 6.48 -17.92
CA LEU A 115 0.14 7.45 -17.25
C LEU A 115 1.63 7.17 -17.48
N GLY A 116 2.00 6.07 -18.12
CA GLY A 116 3.39 5.69 -18.37
C GLY A 116 4.14 5.19 -17.14
N ILE A 117 3.41 4.85 -16.06
CA ILE A 117 3.99 4.24 -14.84
C ILE A 117 4.37 2.78 -15.10
N LEU A 118 3.55 2.09 -15.90
CA LEU A 118 3.74 0.70 -16.28
C LEU A 118 3.89 0.53 -17.80
N PRO A 119 4.70 -0.44 -18.25
CA PRO A 119 4.75 -0.85 -19.66
C PRO A 119 3.41 -1.42 -20.11
N GLN A 120 3.13 -1.34 -21.43
CA GLN A 120 1.86 -1.81 -22.00
C GLN A 120 1.69 -3.34 -21.94
N ASN A 121 2.80 -4.08 -21.93
CA ASN A 121 2.83 -5.55 -22.02
C ASN A 121 2.80 -6.28 -20.69
N VAL A 122 2.63 -5.59 -19.54
CA VAL A 122 2.52 -6.26 -18.24
C VAL A 122 1.20 -6.99 -18.07
N GLU A 123 1.24 -8.11 -17.35
CA GLU A 123 0.06 -8.94 -17.11
C GLU A 123 -0.68 -8.53 -15.82
N PRO A 124 -2.03 -8.49 -15.85
CA PRO A 124 -2.84 -8.08 -14.69
C PRO A 124 -2.62 -8.94 -13.45
N ASN A 125 -2.40 -10.24 -13.64
CA ASN A 125 -2.28 -11.24 -12.57
C ASN A 125 -0.82 -11.48 -12.12
N GLN A 126 0.14 -10.75 -12.70
CA GLN A 126 1.53 -10.82 -12.26
C GLN A 126 1.63 -10.54 -10.77
N LYS A 127 2.45 -11.33 -10.07
CA LYS A 127 2.78 -11.09 -8.65
C LYS A 127 3.70 -9.88 -8.53
N VAL A 128 3.68 -9.25 -7.38
CA VAL A 128 4.42 -8.00 -7.13
C VAL A 128 5.31 -8.18 -5.92
N SER A 129 6.57 -7.79 -6.05
CA SER A 129 7.50 -7.73 -4.92
C SER A 129 7.28 -6.47 -4.09
N GLY A 130 7.83 -6.46 -2.87
CA GLY A 130 7.77 -5.28 -2.01
C GLY A 130 8.45 -4.06 -2.63
N SER A 131 9.59 -4.27 -3.28
CA SER A 131 10.32 -3.20 -3.98
C SER A 131 9.54 -2.65 -5.19
N GLU A 132 8.89 -3.51 -5.97
CA GLU A 132 8.02 -3.08 -7.08
C GLU A 132 6.80 -2.29 -6.59
N PHE A 133 6.20 -2.71 -5.48
CA PHE A 133 5.10 -1.97 -4.88
C PHE A 133 5.49 -0.52 -4.56
N ILE A 134 6.63 -0.33 -3.88
CA ILE A 134 7.13 1.01 -3.55
C ILE A 134 7.50 1.81 -4.81
N ALA A 135 8.08 1.16 -5.82
CA ALA A 135 8.37 1.82 -7.10
C ALA A 135 7.11 2.34 -7.80
N LEU A 136 6.02 1.55 -7.78
CA LEU A 136 4.73 1.94 -8.34
C LEU A 136 4.09 3.10 -7.56
N LEU A 137 4.13 3.05 -6.23
CA LEU A 137 3.64 4.11 -5.36
C LEU A 137 4.36 5.43 -5.63
N ASN A 138 5.70 5.40 -5.66
CA ASN A 138 6.53 6.56 -5.95
C ASN A 138 6.32 7.09 -7.39
N GLY A 139 6.15 6.20 -8.36
CA GLY A 139 5.86 6.55 -9.75
C GLY A 139 4.52 7.29 -9.88
N PHE A 140 3.51 6.80 -9.20
CA PHE A 140 2.19 7.44 -9.16
C PHE A 140 2.24 8.82 -8.49
N GLU A 141 2.91 8.93 -7.35
CA GLU A 141 3.04 10.20 -6.61
C GLU A 141 3.73 11.30 -7.43
N LYS A 142 4.79 10.94 -8.16
CA LYS A 142 5.49 11.90 -9.05
C LYS A 142 4.59 12.48 -10.13
N ILE A 143 3.66 11.68 -10.66
CA ILE A 143 2.73 12.13 -11.70
C ILE A 143 1.61 12.96 -11.08
N ALA A 144 1.07 12.55 -9.94
CA ALA A 144 0.04 13.29 -9.22
C ALA A 144 0.51 14.73 -8.90
N LYS A 145 1.75 14.89 -8.42
CA LYS A 145 2.36 16.20 -8.10
C LYS A 145 2.65 17.08 -9.35
N LYS A 146 2.74 16.50 -10.55
CA LYS A 146 2.95 17.27 -11.79
C LYS A 146 1.65 17.79 -12.39
N GLY A 147 0.52 17.24 -11.99
CA GLY A 147 -0.80 17.59 -12.50
C GLY A 147 -1.53 18.67 -11.70
N GLU A 148 -0.93 19.10 -10.57
CA GLU A 148 -1.36 20.27 -9.77
C GLU A 148 -0.64 21.54 -10.24
#